data_ffae222efc4a6969fadce96d318967c8
#
_entry.id   ffae222efc4a6969fadce96d318967c8
#
_cell.length_a   1.000
_cell.length_b   1.000
_cell.length_c   1.000
_cell.angle_alpha   90.00
_cell.angle_beta   90.00
_cell.angle_gamma   90.00
#
_symmetry.space_group_name_H-M   'P 1'
#
loop_
_entity.id
_entity.type
_entity.pdbx_description
1 polymer ?
#
loop_
_entity_poly.entity_id
_entity_poly.type
_entity_poly.pdbx_seq_one_letter_code
_entity_poly.pdbx_strand_id
1 'polypeptide(L)'
;MAVVTDSTTPADLATEGHDPAVPPAYAEFMRKGWAKATPEVAPHPITQWASQRRQALAEAFPGERLVIPAGGFHVRSNDTDFRFRPDTAHTWLSGNQTSDAVLIIEDGEATLYARPHSGRD
;
A
#
# COMPACT_ATOMS: atom_id res chain seq x y z
N MET A 1 -18.58 -18.09 6.67
CA MET A 1 -17.81 -16.92 7.14
C MET A 1 -18.66 -15.70 6.82
N ALA A 2 -19.23 -15.07 7.85
CA ALA A 2 -20.16 -13.94 7.66
C ALA A 2 -19.35 -12.64 7.52
N VAL A 3 -19.53 -11.94 6.41
CA VAL A 3 -19.00 -10.59 6.23
C VAL A 3 -19.92 -9.66 7.01
N VAL A 4 -19.44 -9.09 8.08
CA VAL A 4 -20.12 -7.99 8.77
C VAL A 4 -19.84 -6.73 7.96
N THR A 5 -20.82 -6.32 7.15
CA THR A 5 -20.82 -5.00 6.54
C THR A 5 -21.29 -4.02 7.58
N ASP A 6 -20.36 -3.29 8.20
CA ASP A 6 -20.68 -2.13 9.02
C ASP A 6 -21.20 -1.04 8.09
N SER A 7 -22.52 -0.80 8.14
CA SER A 7 -23.22 0.21 7.35
C SER A 7 -23.30 1.54 8.11
N THR A 8 -22.23 1.96 8.75
CA THR A 8 -22.17 3.29 9.37
C THR A 8 -22.19 4.34 8.26
N THR A 9 -23.31 5.01 8.13
CA THR A 9 -23.49 6.09 7.13
C THR A 9 -22.56 7.26 7.51
N PRO A 10 -21.91 7.93 6.54
CA PRO A 10 -21.01 9.07 6.81
C PRO A 10 -21.64 10.23 7.62
N ALA A 11 -22.95 10.26 7.73
CA ALA A 11 -23.69 11.24 8.54
C ALA A 11 -23.59 10.97 10.05
N ASP A 12 -23.42 9.70 10.47
CA ASP A 12 -23.33 9.35 11.90
C ASP A 12 -21.95 9.65 12.51
N LEU A 13 -20.91 9.73 11.70
CA LEU A 13 -19.55 10.09 12.17
C LEU A 13 -19.38 11.59 12.43
N ALA A 14 -20.30 12.43 11.96
CA ALA A 14 -20.23 13.90 12.09
C ALA A 14 -20.74 14.42 13.45
N THR A 15 -21.36 13.57 14.28
CA THR A 15 -22.07 14.01 15.49
C THR A 15 -21.26 13.86 16.79
N GLU A 16 -20.14 13.19 16.79
CA GLU A 16 -19.34 12.93 18.00
C GLU A 16 -18.00 13.68 18.08
N GLY A 17 -17.64 14.47 17.08
CA GLY A 17 -16.39 15.24 17.04
C GLY A 17 -16.59 16.70 17.45
N HIS A 18 -15.56 17.30 18.04
CA HIS A 18 -15.48 18.75 18.28
C HIS A 18 -15.31 19.59 17.00
N ASP A 19 -15.23 18.94 15.85
CA ASP A 19 -15.10 19.60 14.55
C ASP A 19 -16.46 20.16 14.10
N PRO A 20 -16.48 21.38 13.56
CA PRO A 20 -17.70 21.95 13.03
C PRO A 20 -18.23 21.09 11.88
N ALA A 21 -19.54 20.85 11.89
CA ALA A 21 -20.20 20.09 10.84
C ALA A 21 -19.90 20.69 9.45
N VAL A 22 -19.35 19.89 8.56
CA VAL A 22 -19.05 20.31 7.20
C VAL A 22 -20.34 20.47 6.41
N PRO A 23 -20.64 21.66 5.84
CA PRO A 23 -21.85 21.84 5.05
C PRO A 23 -21.92 20.84 3.88
N PRO A 24 -23.10 20.22 3.63
CA PRO A 24 -23.24 19.22 2.56
C PRO A 24 -22.80 19.72 1.18
N ALA A 25 -23.07 20.98 0.86
CA ALA A 25 -22.63 21.60 -0.40
C ALA A 25 -21.10 21.67 -0.53
N TYR A 26 -20.40 21.92 0.58
CA TYR A 26 -18.94 21.91 0.59
C TYR A 26 -18.37 20.49 0.43
N ALA A 27 -18.95 19.52 1.12
CA ALA A 27 -18.56 18.12 0.99
C ALA A 27 -18.78 17.62 -0.46
N GLU A 28 -19.89 18.02 -1.10
CA GLU A 28 -20.15 17.69 -2.50
C GLU A 28 -19.16 18.37 -3.45
N PHE A 29 -18.84 19.65 -3.23
CA PHE A 29 -17.82 20.37 -4.00
C PHE A 29 -16.46 19.68 -3.89
N MET A 30 -16.06 19.29 -2.68
CA MET A 30 -14.80 18.62 -2.42
C MET A 30 -14.68 17.21 -3.02
N ARG A 31 -15.78 16.59 -3.42
CA ARG A 31 -15.79 15.29 -4.11
C ARG A 31 -15.76 15.40 -5.64
N LYS A 32 -15.94 16.58 -6.19
CA LYS A 32 -16.03 16.79 -7.64
C LYS A 32 -14.74 17.41 -8.19
N GLY A 33 -14.39 17.06 -9.41
CA GLY A 33 -13.32 17.73 -10.15
C GLY A 33 -11.90 17.32 -9.79
N TRP A 34 -11.71 16.30 -8.96
CA TRP A 34 -10.39 15.78 -8.64
C TRP A 34 -9.79 15.00 -9.80
N ALA A 35 -8.49 15.09 -9.96
CA ALA A 35 -7.75 14.25 -10.91
C ALA A 35 -8.02 12.76 -10.62
N LYS A 36 -7.98 11.93 -11.65
CA LYS A 36 -8.10 10.48 -11.48
C LYS A 36 -7.00 9.99 -10.54
N ALA A 37 -7.40 9.20 -9.53
CA ALA A 37 -6.51 8.73 -8.47
C ALA A 37 -5.35 7.85 -8.96
N THR A 38 -5.45 7.28 -10.17
CA THR A 38 -4.45 6.36 -10.69
C THR A 38 -4.03 6.81 -12.10
N PRO A 39 -2.91 7.52 -12.25
CA PRO A 39 -2.32 7.70 -13.56
C PRO A 39 -1.90 6.34 -14.12
N GLU A 40 -2.04 6.14 -15.42
CA GLU A 40 -1.50 4.99 -16.10
C GLU A 40 0.03 5.06 -16.04
N VAL A 41 0.62 4.23 -15.19
CA VAL A 41 2.07 4.22 -14.97
C VAL A 41 2.70 3.13 -15.83
N ALA A 42 3.64 3.50 -16.68
CA ALA A 42 4.41 2.54 -17.46
C ALA A 42 5.24 1.64 -16.52
N PRO A 43 5.36 0.34 -16.82
CA PRO A 43 6.19 -0.56 -16.03
C PRO A 43 7.63 -0.05 -15.90
N HIS A 44 8.14 -0.03 -14.68
CA HIS A 44 9.53 0.37 -14.44
C HIS A 44 10.51 -0.64 -15.08
N PRO A 45 11.64 -0.22 -15.66
CA PRO A 45 12.60 -1.11 -16.34
C PRO A 45 13.12 -2.27 -15.46
N ILE A 46 13.14 -2.11 -14.14
CA ILE A 46 13.56 -3.16 -13.21
C ILE A 46 12.61 -4.38 -13.21
N THR A 47 11.38 -4.22 -13.71
CA THR A 47 10.32 -5.23 -13.61
C THR A 47 10.74 -6.56 -14.23
N GLN A 48 11.42 -6.54 -15.37
CA GLN A 48 11.90 -7.74 -16.03
C GLN A 48 12.95 -8.49 -15.19
N TRP A 49 13.86 -7.76 -14.56
CA TRP A 49 14.91 -8.35 -13.72
C TRP A 49 14.35 -8.90 -12.41
N ALA A 50 13.40 -8.18 -11.81
CA ALA A 50 12.72 -8.61 -10.60
C ALA A 50 11.93 -9.91 -10.85
N SER A 51 11.30 -10.07 -12.02
CA SER A 51 10.59 -11.28 -12.40
C SER A 51 11.52 -12.50 -12.44
N GLN A 52 12.66 -12.39 -13.10
CA GLN A 52 13.65 -13.47 -13.17
C GLN A 52 14.16 -13.87 -11.78
N ARG A 53 14.40 -12.89 -10.89
CA ARG A 53 14.85 -13.14 -9.51
C ARG A 53 13.81 -13.87 -8.68
N ARG A 54 12.53 -13.47 -8.82
CA ARG A 54 11.42 -14.16 -8.14
C ARG A 54 11.26 -15.60 -8.62
N GLN A 55 11.40 -15.83 -9.91
CA GLN A 55 11.37 -17.18 -10.47
C GLN A 55 12.49 -18.05 -9.90
N ALA A 56 13.71 -17.55 -9.92
CA ALA A 56 14.87 -18.28 -9.36
C ALA A 56 14.68 -18.59 -7.86
N LEU A 57 14.06 -17.64 -7.11
CA LEU A 57 13.77 -17.84 -5.70
C LEU A 57 12.69 -18.90 -5.50
N ALA A 58 11.61 -18.88 -6.28
CA ALA A 58 10.54 -19.88 -6.22
C ALA A 58 11.05 -21.30 -6.56
N GLU A 59 11.95 -21.40 -7.53
CA GLU A 59 12.61 -22.68 -7.88
C GLU A 59 13.51 -23.22 -6.76
N ALA A 60 14.13 -22.34 -5.98
CA ALA A 60 14.97 -22.70 -4.85
C ALA A 60 14.16 -23.18 -3.62
N PHE A 61 12.88 -22.80 -3.52
CA PHE A 61 11.99 -23.11 -2.40
C PHE A 61 10.65 -23.67 -2.91
N PRO A 62 10.65 -24.85 -3.53
CA PRO A 62 9.45 -25.42 -4.13
C PRO A 62 8.40 -25.75 -3.06
N GLY A 63 7.15 -25.33 -3.29
CA GLY A 63 6.03 -25.57 -2.38
C GLY A 63 6.00 -24.69 -1.13
N GLU A 64 6.94 -23.78 -0.99
CA GLU A 64 6.97 -22.82 0.14
C GLU A 64 6.25 -21.53 -0.22
N ARG A 65 5.55 -20.97 0.79
CA ARG A 65 5.05 -19.61 0.72
C ARG A 65 6.09 -18.66 1.30
N LEU A 66 6.67 -17.83 0.44
CA LEU A 66 7.67 -16.84 0.82
C LEU A 66 7.01 -15.50 1.07
N VAL A 67 7.22 -14.93 2.26
CA VAL A 67 6.69 -13.63 2.65
C VAL A 67 7.84 -12.65 2.86
N ILE A 68 7.90 -11.61 2.04
CA ILE A 68 9.00 -10.65 2.00
C ILE A 68 8.45 -9.25 2.28
N PRO A 69 8.48 -8.77 3.54
CA PRO A 69 8.01 -7.44 3.89
C PRO A 69 9.01 -6.35 3.48
N ALA A 70 8.52 -5.16 3.16
CA ALA A 70 9.35 -3.98 2.95
C ALA A 70 9.86 -3.37 4.26
N GLY A 71 9.19 -3.66 5.38
CA GLY A 71 9.37 -2.98 6.65
C GLY A 71 8.58 -1.67 6.74
N GLY A 72 8.61 -1.04 7.91
CA GLY A 72 7.90 0.19 8.21
C GLY A 72 8.84 1.33 8.61
N PHE A 73 8.26 2.48 8.95
CA PHE A 73 9.00 3.60 9.52
C PHE A 73 9.51 3.28 10.92
N HIS A 74 10.64 3.85 11.26
CA HIS A 74 11.23 3.78 12.61
C HIS A 74 11.31 5.17 13.20
N VAL A 75 10.76 5.35 14.40
CA VAL A 75 10.81 6.60 15.14
C VAL A 75 12.25 6.96 15.45
N ARG A 76 12.64 8.18 15.07
CA ARG A 76 13.95 8.77 15.38
C ARG A 76 13.91 9.49 16.72
N SER A 77 12.93 10.38 16.89
CA SER A 77 12.69 11.12 18.12
C SER A 77 11.35 11.83 18.08
N ASN A 78 10.60 11.83 19.18
CA ASN A 78 9.27 12.46 19.26
C ASN A 78 8.40 12.17 18.04
N ASP A 79 8.09 13.21 17.26
CA ASP A 79 7.19 13.14 16.10
C ASP A 79 7.94 12.99 14.76
N THR A 80 9.22 12.59 14.80
CA THR A 80 10.02 12.43 13.59
C THR A 80 10.50 11.00 13.41
N ASP A 81 10.37 10.51 12.19
CA ASP A 81 10.90 9.23 11.78
C ASP A 81 12.26 9.34 11.07
N PHE A 82 13.01 8.25 11.08
CA PHE A 82 14.10 8.11 10.14
C PHE A 82 13.56 8.05 8.72
N ARG A 83 14.33 8.55 7.75
CA ARG A 83 13.99 8.37 6.34
C ARG A 83 13.76 6.88 6.07
N PHE A 84 12.59 6.55 5.53
CA PHE A 84 12.25 5.17 5.20
C PHE A 84 13.27 4.57 4.23
N ARG A 85 13.69 3.36 4.53
CA ARG A 85 14.52 2.53 3.68
C ARG A 85 13.92 1.13 3.69
N PRO A 86 13.38 0.67 2.56
CA PRO A 86 12.80 -0.66 2.48
C PRO A 86 13.87 -1.74 2.65
N ASP A 87 13.43 -2.91 3.07
CA ASP A 87 14.28 -4.09 3.10
C ASP A 87 14.90 -4.37 1.72
N THR A 88 16.17 -4.78 1.73
CA THR A 88 16.95 -4.98 0.51
C THR A 88 16.40 -6.15 -0.33
N ALA A 89 15.96 -7.24 0.32
CA ALA A 89 15.40 -8.38 -0.39
C ALA A 89 14.06 -8.00 -1.03
N HIS A 90 13.21 -7.23 -0.31
CA HIS A 90 11.96 -6.72 -0.86
C HIS A 90 12.21 -5.86 -2.11
N THR A 91 13.12 -4.89 -2.02
CA THR A 91 13.46 -4.01 -3.16
C THR A 91 14.05 -4.79 -4.32
N TRP A 92 14.92 -5.76 -4.04
CA TRP A 92 15.57 -6.60 -5.05
C TRP A 92 14.58 -7.46 -5.83
N LEU A 93 13.55 -7.97 -5.16
CA LEU A 93 12.55 -8.87 -5.73
C LEU A 93 11.33 -8.16 -6.33
N SER A 94 11.03 -6.95 -5.88
CA SER A 94 9.82 -6.22 -6.30
C SER A 94 10.09 -4.92 -7.05
N GLY A 95 11.21 -4.24 -6.75
CA GLY A 95 11.44 -2.85 -7.15
C GLY A 95 10.60 -1.84 -6.37
N ASN A 96 9.69 -2.29 -5.51
CA ASN A 96 8.80 -1.43 -4.74
C ASN A 96 9.53 -0.84 -3.52
N GLN A 97 9.24 0.43 -3.19
CA GLN A 97 9.82 1.16 -2.09
C GLN A 97 8.76 1.76 -1.14
N THR A 98 7.54 1.24 -1.20
CA THR A 98 6.45 1.68 -0.32
C THR A 98 6.62 1.05 1.06
N SER A 99 6.44 1.85 2.12
CA SER A 99 6.42 1.33 3.50
C SER A 99 5.27 0.35 3.70
N ASP A 100 5.46 -0.61 4.59
CA ASP A 100 4.48 -1.64 4.95
C ASP A 100 3.99 -2.50 3.78
N ALA A 101 4.66 -2.43 2.63
CA ALA A 101 4.38 -3.32 1.52
C ALA A 101 4.87 -4.74 1.82
N VAL A 102 4.17 -5.73 1.27
CA VAL A 102 4.51 -7.15 1.43
C VAL A 102 4.47 -7.82 0.07
N LEU A 103 5.55 -8.48 -0.31
CA LEU A 103 5.60 -9.37 -1.46
C LEU A 103 5.39 -10.80 -0.99
N ILE A 104 4.44 -11.50 -1.59
CA ILE A 104 4.19 -12.94 -1.37
C ILE A 104 4.52 -13.67 -2.66
N ILE A 105 5.32 -14.74 -2.54
CA ILE A 105 5.62 -15.65 -3.64
C ILE A 105 5.13 -17.03 -3.23
N GLU A 106 4.24 -17.64 -4.00
CA GLU A 106 3.65 -18.94 -3.75
C GLU A 106 3.30 -19.62 -5.07
N ASP A 107 3.61 -20.88 -5.20
CA ASP A 107 3.34 -21.69 -6.41
C ASP A 107 3.86 -21.05 -7.72
N GLY A 108 4.97 -20.34 -7.66
CA GLY A 108 5.57 -19.63 -8.80
C GLY A 108 4.92 -18.29 -9.13
N GLU A 109 3.83 -17.94 -8.46
CA GLU A 109 3.17 -16.63 -8.59
C GLU A 109 3.69 -15.64 -7.55
N ALA A 110 3.71 -14.36 -7.91
CA ALA A 110 4.15 -13.29 -7.02
C ALA A 110 3.09 -12.18 -6.93
N THR A 111 2.61 -11.93 -5.72
CA THR A 111 1.63 -10.89 -5.44
C THR A 111 2.23 -9.82 -4.53
N LEU A 112 2.16 -8.56 -4.95
CA LEU A 112 2.59 -7.41 -4.17
C LEU A 112 1.38 -6.74 -3.52
N TYR A 113 1.37 -6.71 -2.21
CA TYR A 113 0.43 -5.94 -1.41
C TYR A 113 1.09 -4.63 -0.99
N ALA A 114 0.54 -3.52 -1.43
CA ALA A 114 1.04 -2.20 -1.07
C ALA A 114 -0.13 -1.25 -0.82
N ARG A 115 0.07 -0.31 0.10
CA ARG A 115 -0.90 0.75 0.31
C ARG A 115 -0.98 1.62 -0.94
N PRO A 116 -2.18 1.93 -1.45
CA PRO A 116 -2.30 2.86 -2.56
C PRO A 116 -1.76 4.23 -2.13
N HIS A 117 -1.08 4.91 -3.05
CA HIS A 117 -0.60 6.26 -2.80
C HIS A 117 -1.81 7.18 -2.59
N SER A 118 -1.98 7.68 -1.38
CA SER A 118 -2.89 8.77 -1.10
C SER A 118 -2.09 10.06 -1.22
N GLY A 119 -2.48 11.01 -2.03
CA GLY A 119 -1.73 12.24 -2.26
C GLY A 119 -1.59 13.16 -1.03
N ARG A 120 -1.74 12.61 0.16
CA ARG A 120 -1.78 13.30 1.45
C ARG A 120 -0.94 12.66 2.56
N ASP A 121 -0.24 11.57 2.27
CA ASP A 121 0.64 10.91 3.25
C ASP A 121 2.00 11.55 3.27
#